data_eaddffcc9c813d1deefd4474b69b13a9
#
_entry.id   eaddffcc9c813d1deefd4474b69b13a9
#
_cell.length_a   1.000
_cell.length_b   1.000
_cell.length_c   1.000
_cell.angle_alpha   90.00
_cell.angle_beta   90.00
_cell.angle_gamma   90.00
#
_symmetry.space_group_name_H-M   'P 1'
#
loop_
_entity.id
_entity.type
_entity.pdbx_description
1 polymer ?
#
loop_
_entity_poly.entity_id
_entity_poly.type
_entity_poly.pdbx_seq_one_letter_code
_entity_poly.pdbx_strand_id
1 'polypeptide(L)'
;MSKRNLIKCMKWIIALGIGVYIIYSLYIQLEYRHYIRQSIDRNYQMLSIISDIGDNLADRLSSFVELPLEKAESSEEVKEELFTNWRIVNEESRNIDNYTSIISTMYTGDKETDWSLIQYSLFRVNGFIQGMTDKFLEQQAYVVSDEEYEKMNAVISIYRAISEMLEDESVDLEALLKSIKEPMLVIDDLYQQTLESVGKDD
;
A
#
# COMPACT_ATOMS: atom_id res chain seq x y z
N MET A 1 18.95 37.34 -56.20
CA MET A 1 18.56 35.95 -55.96
C MET A 1 17.25 35.68 -56.70
N SER A 2 17.19 34.69 -57.58
CA SER A 2 15.97 34.44 -58.37
C SER A 2 14.84 33.93 -57.46
N LYS A 3 13.58 34.39 -57.63
CA LYS A 3 12.40 33.94 -56.87
C LYS A 3 12.30 32.39 -56.74
N ARG A 4 12.77 31.70 -57.77
CA ARG A 4 12.79 30.21 -57.85
C ARG A 4 13.78 29.61 -56.82
N ASN A 5 14.91 30.27 -56.54
CA ASN A 5 15.88 29.81 -55.54
C ASN A 5 15.42 30.09 -54.10
N LEU A 6 14.71 31.18 -53.90
CA LEU A 6 14.12 31.53 -52.59
C LEU A 6 13.06 30.50 -52.19
N ILE A 7 12.18 30.10 -53.12
CA ILE A 7 11.16 29.07 -52.86
C ILE A 7 11.80 27.69 -52.54
N LYS A 8 12.86 27.33 -53.24
CA LYS A 8 13.60 26.08 -52.94
C LYS A 8 14.24 26.12 -51.56
N CYS A 9 14.92 27.20 -51.18
CA CYS A 9 15.48 27.36 -49.83
C CYS A 9 14.39 27.26 -48.74
N MET A 10 13.25 27.91 -48.93
CA MET A 10 12.14 27.88 -48.00
C MET A 10 11.57 26.46 -47.81
N LYS A 11 11.43 25.69 -48.91
CA LYS A 11 11.02 24.27 -48.85
C LYS A 11 11.99 23.40 -48.05
N TRP A 12 13.31 23.61 -48.20
CA TRP A 12 14.34 22.90 -47.48
C TRP A 12 14.34 23.25 -45.99
N ILE A 13 14.11 24.52 -45.64
CA ILE A 13 14.02 24.94 -44.22
C ILE A 13 12.80 24.32 -43.58
N ILE A 14 11.65 24.30 -44.27
CA ILE A 14 10.42 23.65 -43.75
C ILE A 14 10.64 22.14 -43.56
N ALA A 15 11.23 21.46 -44.57
CA ALA A 15 11.53 20.02 -44.49
C ALA A 15 12.46 19.70 -43.34
N LEU A 16 13.48 20.51 -43.10
CA LEU A 16 14.43 20.37 -42.01
C LEU A 16 13.74 20.58 -40.64
N GLY A 17 12.87 21.61 -40.56
CA GLY A 17 12.09 21.87 -39.35
C GLY A 17 11.15 20.70 -38.99
N ILE A 18 10.47 20.12 -40.00
CA ILE A 18 9.64 18.93 -39.80
C ILE A 18 10.49 17.73 -39.35
N GLY A 19 11.65 17.52 -39.98
CA GLY A 19 12.57 16.45 -39.58
C GLY A 19 13.03 16.54 -38.12
N VAL A 20 13.44 17.75 -37.71
CA VAL A 20 13.82 18.03 -36.30
C VAL A 20 12.64 17.80 -35.36
N TYR A 21 11.44 18.24 -35.72
CA TYR A 21 10.23 18.02 -34.91
C TYR A 21 9.92 16.54 -34.74
N ILE A 22 10.02 15.74 -35.82
CA ILE A 22 9.77 14.29 -35.76
C ILE A 22 10.81 13.62 -34.84
N ILE A 23 12.09 13.94 -34.99
CA ILE A 23 13.16 13.36 -34.15
C ILE A 23 12.94 13.74 -32.68
N TYR A 24 12.59 14.97 -32.39
CA TYR A 24 12.30 15.45 -31.03
C TYR A 24 11.07 14.75 -30.46
N SER A 25 10.00 14.60 -31.23
CA SER A 25 8.80 13.88 -30.82
C SER A 25 9.07 12.41 -30.50
N LEU A 26 9.88 11.73 -31.31
CA LEU A 26 10.31 10.36 -31.06
C LEU A 26 11.17 10.26 -29.79
N TYR A 27 12.09 11.19 -29.58
CA TYR A 27 12.89 11.24 -28.38
C TYR A 27 12.02 11.37 -27.11
N ILE A 28 11.08 12.32 -27.11
CA ILE A 28 10.13 12.50 -26.00
C ILE A 28 9.30 11.24 -25.74
N GLN A 29 8.83 10.57 -26.81
CA GLN A 29 8.07 9.32 -26.65
C GLN A 29 8.92 8.19 -26.05
N LEU A 30 10.20 8.08 -26.43
CA LEU A 30 11.11 7.07 -25.88
C LEU A 30 11.40 7.33 -24.40
N GLU A 31 11.71 8.59 -24.04
CA GLU A 31 11.92 9.03 -22.66
C GLU A 31 10.67 8.77 -21.79
N TYR A 32 9.48 9.12 -22.30
CA TYR A 32 8.23 8.89 -21.60
C TYR A 32 7.98 7.38 -21.36
N ARG A 33 8.20 6.55 -22.40
CA ARG A 33 8.08 5.08 -22.22
C ARG A 33 9.08 4.52 -21.23
N HIS A 34 10.30 5.03 -21.23
CA HIS A 34 11.32 4.62 -20.27
C HIS A 34 10.92 5.01 -18.84
N TYR A 35 10.44 6.22 -18.64
CA TYR A 35 9.92 6.70 -17.36
C TYR A 35 8.76 5.85 -16.84
N ILE A 36 7.78 5.54 -17.71
CA ILE A 36 6.63 4.70 -17.33
C ILE A 36 7.10 3.29 -16.92
N ARG A 37 8.01 2.67 -17.67
CA ARG A 37 8.56 1.35 -17.30
C ARG A 37 9.26 1.39 -15.94
N GLN A 38 10.13 2.35 -15.72
CA GLN A 38 10.80 2.50 -14.42
C GLN A 38 9.80 2.72 -13.27
N SER A 39 8.72 3.47 -13.51
CA SER A 39 7.66 3.67 -12.51
C SER A 39 6.93 2.36 -12.19
N ILE A 40 6.60 1.57 -13.21
CA ILE A 40 5.96 0.27 -13.08
C ILE A 40 6.87 -0.69 -12.32
N ASP A 41 8.13 -0.84 -12.75
CA ASP A 41 9.11 -1.73 -12.10
C ASP A 41 9.30 -1.37 -10.61
N ARG A 42 9.38 -0.08 -10.30
CA ARG A 42 9.48 0.40 -8.91
C ARG A 42 8.24 0.06 -8.10
N ASN A 43 7.05 0.20 -8.68
CA ASN A 43 5.80 -0.10 -7.99
C ASN A 43 5.68 -1.61 -7.71
N TYR A 44 6.07 -2.48 -8.64
CA TYR A 44 6.13 -3.92 -8.38
C TYR A 44 7.12 -4.28 -7.27
N GLN A 45 8.28 -3.65 -7.22
CA GLN A 45 9.22 -3.83 -6.11
C GLN A 45 8.61 -3.39 -4.77
N MET A 46 7.84 -2.30 -4.76
CA MET A 46 7.15 -1.85 -3.54
C MET A 46 6.04 -2.81 -3.11
N LEU A 47 5.27 -3.38 -4.06
CA LEU A 47 4.26 -4.40 -3.76
C LEU A 47 4.90 -5.65 -3.14
N SER A 48 6.01 -6.13 -3.69
CA SER A 48 6.78 -7.24 -3.11
C SER A 48 7.26 -6.93 -1.68
N ILE A 49 7.76 -5.72 -1.44
CA ILE A 49 8.18 -5.30 -0.07
C ILE A 49 6.98 -5.26 0.87
N ILE A 50 5.81 -4.78 0.42
CA ILE A 50 4.58 -4.77 1.22
C ILE A 50 4.14 -6.19 1.55
N SER A 51 4.21 -7.12 0.58
CA SER A 51 3.92 -8.54 0.78
C SER A 51 4.82 -9.15 1.85
N ASP A 52 6.15 -8.98 1.73
CA ASP A 52 7.12 -9.49 2.68
C ASP A 52 6.93 -8.93 4.11
N ILE A 53 6.67 -7.62 4.21
CA ILE A 53 6.40 -6.98 5.52
C ILE A 53 5.06 -7.49 6.07
N GLY A 54 4.02 -7.66 5.22
CA GLY A 54 2.72 -8.17 5.61
C GLY A 54 2.80 -9.55 6.24
N ASP A 55 3.56 -10.47 5.63
CA ASP A 55 3.80 -11.81 6.17
C ASP A 55 4.49 -11.76 7.54
N ASN A 56 5.58 -11.00 7.64
CA ASN A 56 6.29 -10.79 8.91
C ASN A 56 5.38 -10.20 10.00
N LEU A 57 4.52 -9.23 9.65
CA LEU A 57 3.57 -8.63 10.58
C LEU A 57 2.51 -9.63 11.06
N ALA A 58 1.95 -10.44 10.15
CA ALA A 58 0.98 -11.46 10.51
C ALA A 58 1.58 -12.47 11.49
N ASP A 59 2.81 -12.93 11.25
CA ASP A 59 3.50 -13.87 12.13
C ASP A 59 3.83 -13.26 13.50
N ARG A 60 4.33 -12.02 13.54
CA ARG A 60 4.63 -11.32 14.80
C ARG A 60 3.37 -11.07 15.62
N LEU A 61 2.28 -10.63 15.00
CA LEU A 61 1.02 -10.41 15.68
C LEU A 61 0.41 -11.72 16.17
N SER A 62 0.53 -12.81 15.40
CA SER A 62 0.10 -14.15 15.83
C SER A 62 0.86 -14.58 17.07
N SER A 63 2.19 -14.44 17.09
CA SER A 63 3.01 -14.74 18.25
C SER A 63 2.67 -13.83 19.45
N PHE A 64 2.35 -12.56 19.18
CA PHE A 64 1.95 -11.60 20.19
C PHE A 64 0.61 -11.97 20.86
N VAL A 65 -0.39 -12.41 20.09
CA VAL A 65 -1.69 -12.86 20.61
C VAL A 65 -1.54 -14.08 21.54
N GLU A 66 -0.51 -14.90 21.34
CA GLU A 66 -0.20 -16.06 22.20
C GLU A 66 0.55 -15.70 23.49
N LEU A 67 1.06 -14.46 23.63
CA LEU A 67 1.77 -14.03 24.83
C LEU A 67 0.84 -13.99 26.06
N PRO A 68 1.32 -14.44 27.24
CA PRO A 68 0.53 -14.37 28.46
C PRO A 68 0.49 -12.93 29.02
N LEU A 69 -0.23 -12.04 28.33
CA LEU A 69 -0.29 -10.61 28.66
C LEU A 69 -0.68 -10.32 30.11
N GLU A 70 -1.52 -11.17 30.71
CA GLU A 70 -1.88 -11.09 32.14
C GLU A 70 -0.65 -11.17 33.06
N LYS A 71 0.45 -11.79 32.60
CA LYS A 71 1.71 -11.87 33.34
C LYS A 71 2.62 -10.67 33.08
N ALA A 72 2.33 -9.83 32.09
CA ALA A 72 3.17 -8.69 31.76
C ALA A 72 3.27 -7.67 32.91
N GLU A 73 2.24 -7.55 33.74
CA GLU A 73 2.27 -6.66 34.91
C GLU A 73 3.27 -7.10 35.98
N SER A 74 3.58 -8.39 36.06
CA SER A 74 4.41 -8.99 37.10
C SER A 74 5.74 -9.54 36.60
N SER A 75 5.99 -9.59 35.30
CA SER A 75 7.19 -10.18 34.70
C SER A 75 7.90 -9.18 33.78
N GLU A 76 9.10 -8.75 34.19
CA GLU A 76 9.94 -7.86 33.38
C GLU A 76 10.37 -8.52 32.04
N GLU A 77 10.55 -9.85 32.02
CA GLU A 77 10.88 -10.59 30.80
C GLU A 77 9.73 -10.51 29.77
N VAL A 78 8.49 -10.71 30.21
CA VAL A 78 7.30 -10.60 29.32
C VAL A 78 7.11 -9.16 28.85
N LYS A 79 7.37 -8.16 29.68
CA LYS A 79 7.34 -6.75 29.27
C LYS A 79 8.39 -6.47 28.20
N GLU A 80 9.63 -6.89 28.38
CA GLU A 80 10.71 -6.63 27.41
C GLU A 80 10.40 -7.28 26.06
N GLU A 81 9.87 -8.51 26.05
CA GLU A 81 9.42 -9.19 24.85
C GLU A 81 8.27 -8.43 24.17
N LEU A 82 7.26 -8.01 24.93
CA LEU A 82 6.15 -7.22 24.44
C LEU A 82 6.63 -5.90 23.82
N PHE A 83 7.48 -5.14 24.52
CA PHE A 83 8.02 -3.88 24.02
C PHE A 83 8.80 -4.07 22.72
N THR A 84 9.65 -5.09 22.67
CA THR A 84 10.49 -5.37 21.50
C THR A 84 9.65 -5.73 20.30
N ASN A 85 8.74 -6.69 20.44
CA ASN A 85 7.89 -7.15 19.36
C ASN A 85 6.91 -6.08 18.90
N TRP A 86 6.28 -5.37 19.83
CA TRP A 86 5.29 -4.35 19.49
C TRP A 86 5.89 -3.12 18.78
N ARG A 87 7.08 -2.70 19.17
CA ARG A 87 7.79 -1.61 18.46
C ARG A 87 8.02 -1.96 17.00
N ILE A 88 8.41 -3.20 16.72
CA ILE A 88 8.62 -3.66 15.33
C ILE A 88 7.28 -3.68 14.59
N VAL A 89 6.22 -4.23 15.18
CA VAL A 89 4.87 -4.23 14.60
C VAL A 89 4.43 -2.82 14.23
N ASN A 90 4.59 -1.85 15.13
CA ASN A 90 4.21 -0.46 14.88
C ASN A 90 5.04 0.18 13.74
N GLU A 91 6.35 -0.06 13.70
CA GLU A 91 7.23 0.46 12.65
C GLU A 91 6.92 -0.15 11.28
N GLU A 92 6.76 -1.48 11.21
CA GLU A 92 6.44 -2.19 9.98
C GLU A 92 5.05 -1.82 9.43
N SER A 93 4.04 -1.67 10.29
CA SER A 93 2.70 -1.20 9.90
C SER A 93 2.74 0.20 9.28
N ARG A 94 3.50 1.11 9.88
CA ARG A 94 3.71 2.46 9.31
C ARG A 94 4.45 2.43 7.98
N ASN A 95 5.39 1.52 7.82
CA ASN A 95 6.11 1.35 6.56
C ASN A 95 5.17 0.88 5.44
N ILE A 96 4.28 -0.08 5.70
CA ILE A 96 3.24 -0.50 4.74
C ILE A 96 2.37 0.69 4.33
N ASP A 97 1.85 1.46 5.29
CA ASP A 97 1.01 2.64 5.02
C ASP A 97 1.75 3.67 4.14
N ASN A 98 3.02 3.92 4.41
CA ASN A 98 3.86 4.79 3.61
C ASN A 98 4.09 4.24 2.19
N TYR A 99 4.43 2.96 2.03
CA TYR A 99 4.68 2.37 0.71
C TYR A 99 3.42 2.33 -0.14
N THR A 100 2.26 1.98 0.42
CA THR A 100 0.98 1.98 -0.29
C THR A 100 0.58 3.37 -0.77
N SER A 101 0.89 4.42 -0.02
CA SER A 101 0.60 5.81 -0.42
C SER A 101 1.41 6.26 -1.65
N ILE A 102 2.59 5.69 -1.87
CA ILE A 102 3.47 6.01 -3.01
C ILE A 102 3.01 5.32 -4.30
N ILE A 103 2.33 4.17 -4.20
CA ILE A 103 1.89 3.35 -5.35
C ILE A 103 0.66 3.95 -6.07
N SER A 104 0.05 4.99 -5.56
CA SER A 104 -1.22 5.57 -6.03
C SER A 104 -1.28 5.90 -7.54
N THR A 105 -0.13 6.08 -8.21
CA THR A 105 -0.06 6.42 -9.64
C THR A 105 -0.10 5.21 -10.58
N MET A 106 -0.16 3.97 -10.06
CA MET A 106 -0.11 2.76 -10.86
C MET A 106 -1.46 2.38 -11.46
N TYR A 107 -2.53 2.72 -10.77
CA TYR A 107 -3.89 2.30 -11.11
C TYR A 107 -4.71 3.45 -11.67
N THR A 108 -5.64 3.14 -12.59
CA THR A 108 -6.55 4.09 -13.20
C THR A 108 -7.95 3.47 -13.34
N GLY A 109 -8.99 4.31 -13.34
CA GLY A 109 -10.38 3.86 -13.46
C GLY A 109 -10.84 3.06 -12.25
N ASP A 110 -11.52 1.94 -12.46
CA ASP A 110 -12.07 1.11 -11.37
C ASP A 110 -10.98 0.58 -10.45
N LYS A 111 -9.81 0.25 -10.99
CA LYS A 111 -8.64 -0.17 -10.20
C LYS A 111 -8.09 0.93 -9.30
N GLU A 112 -8.26 2.20 -9.64
CA GLU A 112 -7.91 3.33 -8.78
C GLU A 112 -8.81 3.37 -7.54
N THR A 113 -10.11 3.12 -7.72
CA THR A 113 -11.07 3.01 -6.61
C THR A 113 -10.72 1.83 -5.70
N ASP A 114 -10.45 0.66 -6.25
CA ASP A 114 -10.06 -0.53 -5.50
C ASP A 114 -8.78 -0.30 -4.70
N TRP A 115 -7.77 0.29 -5.33
CA TRP A 115 -6.52 0.63 -4.64
C TRP A 115 -6.74 1.65 -3.52
N SER A 116 -7.56 2.65 -3.74
CA SER A 116 -7.91 3.65 -2.72
C SER A 116 -8.60 3.02 -1.50
N LEU A 117 -9.46 2.01 -1.71
CA LEU A 117 -10.08 1.25 -0.63
C LEU A 117 -9.05 0.41 0.14
N ILE A 118 -8.07 -0.19 -0.55
CA ILE A 118 -6.97 -0.91 0.10
C ILE A 118 -6.13 0.04 0.94
N GLN A 119 -5.78 1.21 0.41
CA GLN A 119 -5.07 2.25 1.15
C GLN A 119 -5.85 2.69 2.40
N TYR A 120 -7.15 2.93 2.25
CA TYR A 120 -8.02 3.26 3.37
C TYR A 120 -8.02 2.15 4.43
N SER A 121 -8.13 0.89 4.00
CA SER A 121 -8.10 -0.27 4.89
C SER A 121 -6.80 -0.33 5.69
N LEU A 122 -5.66 -0.17 5.03
CA LEU A 122 -4.35 -0.18 5.67
C LEU A 122 -4.15 1.00 6.62
N PHE A 123 -4.66 2.17 6.27
CA PHE A 123 -4.69 3.34 7.16
C PHE A 123 -5.49 3.06 8.44
N ARG A 124 -6.66 2.40 8.34
CA ARG A 124 -7.48 2.02 9.51
C ARG A 124 -6.80 0.96 10.37
N VAL A 125 -6.16 -0.04 9.75
CA VAL A 125 -5.33 -1.05 10.43
C VAL A 125 -4.18 -0.38 11.20
N ASN A 126 -3.46 0.52 10.55
CA ASN A 126 -2.37 1.27 11.20
C ASN A 126 -2.89 2.12 12.37
N GLY A 127 -4.06 2.73 12.24
CA GLY A 127 -4.73 3.46 13.32
C GLY A 127 -5.03 2.59 14.55
N PHE A 128 -5.49 1.35 14.34
CA PHE A 128 -5.70 0.39 15.42
C PHE A 128 -4.37 0.00 16.10
N ILE A 129 -3.34 -0.33 15.32
CA ILE A 129 -2.00 -0.66 15.84
C ILE A 129 -1.43 0.52 16.64
N GLN A 130 -1.63 1.75 16.19
CA GLN A 130 -1.19 2.95 16.91
C GLN A 130 -1.92 3.10 18.27
N GLY A 131 -3.24 2.86 18.30
CA GLY A 131 -4.00 2.88 19.55
C GLY A 131 -3.52 1.82 20.55
N MET A 132 -3.20 0.61 20.07
CA MET A 132 -2.60 -0.44 20.89
C MET A 132 -1.18 -0.08 21.35
N THR A 133 -0.41 0.65 20.52
CA THR A 133 0.93 1.15 20.85
C THR A 133 0.85 2.11 22.04
N ASP A 134 -0.05 3.08 22.00
CA ASP A 134 -0.29 4.02 23.09
C ASP A 134 -0.67 3.28 24.36
N LYS A 135 -1.53 2.28 24.26
CA LYS A 135 -1.97 1.46 25.40
C LYS A 135 -0.81 0.68 26.04
N PHE A 136 -0.03 -0.04 25.25
CA PHE A 136 1.00 -0.92 25.77
C PHE A 136 2.29 -0.18 26.17
N LEU A 137 2.76 0.74 25.32
CA LEU A 137 4.08 1.35 25.49
C LEU A 137 4.02 2.66 26.29
N GLU A 138 3.00 3.48 26.10
CA GLU A 138 2.90 4.76 26.78
C GLU A 138 2.13 4.66 28.11
N GLN A 139 0.97 4.00 28.11
CA GLN A 139 0.12 3.85 29.29
C GLN A 139 0.50 2.64 30.15
N GLN A 140 1.33 1.72 29.63
CA GLN A 140 1.71 0.45 30.27
C GLN A 140 0.48 -0.37 30.72
N ALA A 141 -0.58 -0.36 29.91
CA ALA A 141 -1.80 -1.09 30.17
C ALA A 141 -1.82 -2.40 29.37
N TYR A 142 -1.62 -3.53 30.05
CA TYR A 142 -1.42 -4.86 29.44
C TYR A 142 -2.70 -5.71 29.37
N VAL A 143 -3.79 -5.23 29.92
CA VAL A 143 -5.09 -5.91 29.82
C VAL A 143 -5.66 -5.68 28.44
N VAL A 144 -5.86 -6.75 27.68
CA VAL A 144 -6.48 -6.73 26.34
C VAL A 144 -7.91 -7.23 26.46
N SER A 145 -8.87 -6.48 25.95
CA SER A 145 -10.28 -6.87 25.91
C SER A 145 -10.53 -7.90 24.81
N ASP A 146 -11.65 -8.63 24.90
CA ASP A 146 -12.08 -9.58 23.86
C ASP A 146 -12.22 -8.89 22.49
N GLU A 147 -12.75 -7.68 22.47
CA GLU A 147 -12.87 -6.87 21.25
C GLU A 147 -11.51 -6.53 20.64
N GLU A 148 -10.53 -6.17 21.45
CA GLU A 148 -9.16 -5.88 20.97
C GLU A 148 -8.48 -7.15 20.43
N TYR A 149 -8.72 -8.30 21.06
CA TYR A 149 -8.25 -9.60 20.53
C TYR A 149 -8.89 -9.93 19.19
N GLU A 150 -10.19 -9.70 19.03
CA GLU A 150 -10.90 -9.91 17.78
C GLU A 150 -10.33 -8.99 16.68
N LYS A 151 -10.11 -7.72 16.99
CA LYS A 151 -9.48 -6.76 16.08
C LYS A 151 -8.04 -7.16 15.72
N MET A 152 -7.23 -7.63 16.66
CA MET A 152 -5.88 -8.14 16.35
C MET A 152 -5.92 -9.32 15.39
N ASN A 153 -6.83 -10.27 15.58
CA ASN A 153 -7.00 -11.40 14.66
C ASN A 153 -7.47 -10.95 13.27
N ALA A 154 -8.33 -9.94 13.20
CA ALA A 154 -8.73 -9.33 11.94
C ALA A 154 -7.55 -8.67 11.22
N VAL A 155 -6.69 -7.96 11.95
CA VAL A 155 -5.44 -7.37 11.41
C VAL A 155 -4.51 -8.45 10.85
N ILE A 156 -4.31 -9.55 11.58
CA ILE A 156 -3.51 -10.70 11.12
C ILE A 156 -4.07 -11.24 9.80
N SER A 157 -5.39 -11.40 9.71
CA SER A 157 -6.06 -11.89 8.50
C SER A 157 -5.87 -10.95 7.31
N ILE A 158 -5.92 -9.63 7.53
CA ILE A 158 -5.68 -8.62 6.50
C ILE A 158 -4.25 -8.69 5.99
N TYR A 159 -3.25 -8.73 6.88
CA TYR A 159 -1.86 -8.79 6.46
C TYR A 159 -1.51 -10.08 5.72
N ARG A 160 -2.09 -11.23 6.10
CA ARG A 160 -1.94 -12.49 5.34
C ARG A 160 -2.57 -12.39 3.95
N ALA A 161 -3.77 -11.83 3.82
CA ALA A 161 -4.40 -11.63 2.53
C ALA A 161 -3.57 -10.70 1.63
N ILE A 162 -2.97 -9.66 2.19
CA ILE A 162 -2.07 -8.74 1.47
C ILE A 162 -0.81 -9.48 1.03
N SER A 163 -0.17 -10.26 1.91
CA SER A 163 1.02 -11.03 1.58
C SER A 163 0.74 -12.01 0.43
N GLU A 164 -0.30 -12.81 0.54
CA GLU A 164 -0.66 -13.82 -0.46
C GLU A 164 -1.01 -13.22 -1.83
N MET A 165 -1.66 -12.07 -1.88
CA MET A 165 -2.19 -11.49 -3.13
C MET A 165 -1.28 -10.46 -3.79
N LEU A 166 -0.32 -9.87 -3.06
CA LEU A 166 0.63 -8.92 -3.63
C LEU A 166 1.97 -9.55 -4.07
N GLU A 167 2.17 -10.83 -3.82
CA GLU A 167 3.38 -11.56 -4.23
C GLU A 167 3.47 -11.71 -5.76
N ASP A 168 2.33 -11.79 -6.45
CA ASP A 168 2.26 -12.03 -7.90
C ASP A 168 2.25 -10.72 -8.71
N GLU A 169 2.89 -10.71 -9.88
CA GLU A 169 2.87 -9.57 -10.82
C GLU A 169 1.45 -9.22 -11.34
N SER A 170 0.50 -10.17 -11.21
CA SER A 170 -0.91 -10.01 -11.61
C SER A 170 -1.82 -9.79 -10.41
N VAL A 171 -1.66 -8.68 -9.70
CA VAL A 171 -2.48 -8.36 -8.53
C VAL A 171 -3.95 -8.23 -8.90
N ASP A 172 -4.79 -9.07 -8.31
CA ASP A 172 -6.25 -8.98 -8.37
C ASP A 172 -6.76 -8.18 -7.15
N LEU A 173 -6.94 -6.86 -7.37
CA LEU A 173 -7.36 -5.94 -6.30
C LEU A 173 -8.78 -6.23 -5.81
N GLU A 174 -9.67 -6.70 -6.70
CA GLU A 174 -11.05 -7.03 -6.36
C GLU A 174 -11.09 -8.27 -5.44
N ALA A 175 -10.31 -9.31 -5.77
CA ALA A 175 -10.16 -10.47 -4.92
C ALA A 175 -9.57 -10.11 -3.55
N LEU A 176 -8.57 -9.22 -3.51
CA LEU A 176 -7.99 -8.72 -2.26
C LEU A 176 -9.03 -7.98 -1.41
N LEU A 177 -9.78 -7.05 -2.01
CA LEU A 177 -10.85 -6.32 -1.31
C LEU A 177 -11.90 -7.28 -0.73
N LYS A 178 -12.28 -8.29 -1.51
CA LYS A 178 -13.23 -9.31 -1.05
C LYS A 178 -12.69 -10.11 0.14
N SER A 179 -11.41 -10.44 0.14
CA SER A 179 -10.77 -11.22 1.23
C SER A 179 -10.65 -10.42 2.53
N ILE A 180 -10.42 -9.10 2.43
CA ILE A 180 -10.26 -8.24 3.61
C ILE A 180 -11.60 -7.64 4.10
N LYS A 181 -12.71 -7.78 3.36
CA LYS A 181 -14.00 -7.16 3.69
C LYS A 181 -14.47 -7.51 5.11
N GLU A 182 -14.62 -8.80 5.41
CA GLU A 182 -15.06 -9.22 6.72
C GLU A 182 -14.14 -8.82 7.86
N PRO A 183 -12.80 -9.01 7.77
CA PRO A 183 -11.88 -8.50 8.76
C PRO A 183 -11.96 -6.97 8.94
N MET A 184 -12.16 -6.21 7.88
CA MET A 184 -12.27 -4.75 7.96
C MET A 184 -13.53 -4.29 8.69
N LEU A 185 -14.66 -5.01 8.56
CA LEU A 185 -15.89 -4.74 9.31
C LEU A 185 -15.70 -4.91 10.82
N VAL A 186 -14.75 -5.74 11.25
CA VAL A 186 -14.37 -5.88 12.67
C VAL A 186 -13.56 -4.68 13.17
N ILE A 187 -12.69 -4.12 12.31
CA ILE A 187 -11.77 -3.04 12.68
C ILE A 187 -12.45 -1.68 12.62
N ASP A 188 -13.31 -1.46 11.61
CA ASP A 188 -13.87 -0.15 11.28
C ASP A 188 -15.38 -0.20 11.07
N ASP A 189 -16.14 0.31 12.03
CA ASP A 189 -17.61 0.37 12.00
C ASP A 189 -18.17 1.17 10.79
N LEU A 190 -17.35 2.03 10.17
CA LEU A 190 -17.74 2.84 9.02
C LEU A 190 -17.39 2.18 7.68
N TYR A 191 -16.70 1.02 7.68
CA TYR A 191 -16.21 0.40 6.45
C TYR A 191 -17.34 0.05 5.48
N GLN A 192 -18.47 -0.47 5.97
CA GLN A 192 -19.64 -0.76 5.14
C GLN A 192 -20.16 0.50 4.41
N GLN A 193 -20.27 1.62 5.12
CA GLN A 193 -20.69 2.88 4.50
C GLN A 193 -19.69 3.39 3.46
N THR A 194 -18.40 3.14 3.70
CA THR A 194 -17.34 3.48 2.74
C THR A 194 -17.49 2.66 1.46
N LEU A 195 -17.73 1.34 1.54
CA LEU A 195 -17.99 0.48 0.38
C LEU A 195 -19.22 0.94 -0.41
N GLU A 196 -20.35 1.19 0.27
CA GLU A 196 -21.59 1.71 -0.34
C GLU A 196 -21.37 3.02 -1.09
N SER A 197 -20.56 3.92 -0.51
CA SER A 197 -20.29 5.24 -1.11
C SER A 197 -19.53 5.18 -2.44
N VAL A 198 -18.82 4.08 -2.69
CA VAL A 198 -18.05 3.85 -3.94
C VAL A 198 -18.64 2.75 -4.82
N GLY A 199 -19.83 2.20 -4.45
CA GLY A 199 -20.53 1.17 -5.22
C GLY A 199 -19.85 -0.21 -5.20
N LYS A 200 -19.22 -0.56 -4.07
CA LYS A 200 -18.51 -1.83 -3.83
C LYS A 200 -19.09 -2.63 -2.65
N ASP A 201 -20.38 -2.49 -2.41
CA ASP A 201 -21.10 -3.14 -1.29
C ASP A 201 -21.61 -4.56 -1.59
N ASP A 202 -21.52 -5.03 -2.83
CA ASP A 202 -21.98 -6.34 -3.32
C ASP A 202 -21.04 -7.52 -2.99
#